data_ed47377608a131b8f1a0d0edcaab499d
#
_entry.id   ed47377608a131b8f1a0d0edcaab499d
#
_cell.length_a   1.000
_cell.length_b   1.000
_cell.length_c   1.000
_cell.angle_alpha   90.00
_cell.angle_beta   90.00
_cell.angle_gamma   90.00
#
_symmetry.space_group_name_H-M   'P 1'
#
loop_
_entity.id
_entity.type
_entity.pdbx_description
1 polymer ?
#
loop_
_entity_poly.entity_id
_entity_poly.type
_entity_poly.pdbx_seq_one_letter_code
_entity_poly.pdbx_strand_id
1 'polypeptide(L)'
;MRSGLALFDGILNPEKKRITLGYIESEPEAFIRAGSPFFLFYVYEVLVAQGRLKEVLEDIKIRWGEMLRYDCKTCWEVFPGFYEVSRTRSYCHSWSASPTYFIHRYALGVEHAADGFDEIRLHPVDVNLGWCEGSIPTPHG
;
A
#
# COMPACT_ATOMS: atom_id res chain seq x y z
N MET A 1 7.77 -12.45 4.30
CA MET A 1 8.14 -11.68 3.11
C MET A 1 7.93 -12.45 1.79
N ARG A 2 8.60 -13.60 1.58
CA ARG A 2 8.41 -14.42 0.35
C ARG A 2 6.96 -14.86 0.10
N SER A 3 6.21 -15.09 1.16
CA SER A 3 4.81 -15.55 1.07
C SER A 3 3.84 -14.51 0.48
N GLY A 4 4.05 -13.21 0.74
CA GLY A 4 3.22 -12.14 0.18
C GLY A 4 3.38 -12.02 -1.34
N LEU A 5 4.61 -12.11 -1.84
CA LEU A 5 4.89 -12.10 -3.29
C LEU A 5 4.25 -13.31 -3.99
N ALA A 6 4.32 -14.51 -3.38
CA ALA A 6 3.69 -15.70 -3.94
C ALA A 6 2.15 -15.61 -4.01
N LEU A 7 1.52 -14.84 -3.14
CA LEU A 7 0.08 -14.51 -3.23
C LEU A 7 -0.21 -13.59 -4.41
N PHE A 8 0.63 -12.58 -4.60
CA PHE A 8 0.51 -11.61 -5.68
C PHE A 8 0.62 -12.28 -7.06
N ASP A 9 1.59 -13.17 -7.22
CA ASP A 9 1.83 -13.89 -8.49
C ASP A 9 0.84 -15.04 -8.76
N GLY A 10 -0.09 -15.32 -7.87
CA GLY A 10 -1.06 -16.39 -8.04
C GLY A 10 -0.48 -17.82 -8.02
N ILE A 11 0.77 -17.98 -7.56
CA ILE A 11 1.49 -19.26 -7.56
C ILE A 11 0.97 -20.23 -6.49
N LEU A 12 0.31 -19.73 -5.45
CA LEU A 12 -0.15 -20.54 -4.34
C LEU A 12 -1.49 -21.25 -4.67
N ASN A 13 -1.56 -22.53 -4.34
CA ASN A 13 -2.84 -23.21 -4.33
C ASN A 13 -3.79 -22.64 -3.25
N PRO A 14 -5.11 -22.91 -3.32
CA PRO A 14 -6.09 -22.31 -2.42
C PRO A 14 -5.80 -22.50 -0.93
N GLU A 15 -5.31 -23.67 -0.53
CA GLU A 15 -4.98 -23.96 0.87
C GLU A 15 -3.79 -23.14 1.36
N LYS A 16 -2.70 -23.11 0.60
CA LYS A 16 -1.52 -22.29 0.92
C LYS A 16 -1.85 -20.81 0.89
N LYS A 17 -2.72 -20.37 -0.04
CA LYS A 17 -3.22 -18.99 -0.07
C LYS A 17 -3.91 -18.63 1.22
N ARG A 18 -4.85 -19.45 1.69
CA ARG A 18 -5.57 -19.24 2.96
C ARG A 18 -4.64 -19.17 4.16
N ILE A 19 -3.68 -20.11 4.27
CA ILE A 19 -2.68 -20.13 5.34
C ILE A 19 -1.83 -18.87 5.33
N THR A 20 -1.37 -18.44 4.15
CA THR A 20 -0.51 -17.25 4.01
C THR A 20 -1.26 -15.95 4.33
N LEU A 21 -2.52 -15.85 3.94
CA LEU A 21 -3.39 -14.73 4.35
C LEU A 21 -3.56 -14.70 5.86
N GLY A 22 -3.79 -15.84 6.52
CA GLY A 22 -3.86 -15.92 7.98
C GLY A 22 -2.58 -15.46 8.67
N TYR A 23 -1.41 -15.71 8.09
CA TYR A 23 -0.15 -15.19 8.63
C TYR A 23 0.01 -13.68 8.43
N ILE A 24 -0.50 -13.10 7.35
CA ILE A 24 -0.51 -11.65 7.15
C ILE A 24 -1.43 -10.99 8.20
N GLU A 25 -2.55 -11.63 8.54
CA GLU A 25 -3.53 -11.13 9.50
C GLU A 25 -3.05 -11.23 10.96
N SER A 26 -2.47 -12.36 11.34
CA SER A 26 -2.09 -12.63 12.72
C SER A 26 -0.69 -12.10 13.10
N GLU A 27 0.13 -11.77 12.10
CA GLU A 27 1.53 -11.35 12.28
C GLU A 27 2.26 -12.15 13.39
N PRO A 28 2.38 -13.48 13.28
CA PRO A 28 3.03 -14.29 14.31
C PRO A 28 4.44 -13.77 14.61
N GLU A 29 4.90 -13.86 15.85
CA GLU A 29 6.20 -13.35 16.28
C GLU A 29 7.37 -13.91 15.44
N ALA A 30 7.26 -15.16 15.01
CA ALA A 30 8.25 -15.81 14.12
C ALA A 30 8.19 -15.33 12.66
N PHE A 31 7.22 -14.47 12.30
CA PHE A 31 7.05 -14.00 10.95
C PHE A 31 7.89 -12.75 10.70
N ILE A 32 8.63 -12.72 9.60
CA ILE A 32 9.40 -11.52 9.22
C ILE A 32 8.41 -10.45 8.76
N ARG A 33 8.21 -9.44 9.59
CA ARG A 33 7.36 -8.29 9.28
C ARG A 33 7.91 -7.49 8.10
N ALA A 34 7.01 -6.85 7.35
CA ALA A 34 7.40 -5.87 6.35
C ALA A 34 7.98 -4.64 7.07
N GLY A 35 9.31 -4.59 7.18
CA GLY A 35 10.03 -3.52 7.89
C GLY A 35 10.15 -2.22 7.09
N SER A 36 9.82 -2.22 5.80
CA SER A 36 9.91 -1.04 4.95
C SER A 36 8.62 -0.82 4.16
N PRO A 37 8.31 0.44 3.81
CA PRO A 37 7.17 0.80 2.97
C PRO A 37 7.15 0.06 1.62
N PHE A 38 8.32 -0.26 1.06
CA PHE A 38 8.45 -0.96 -0.21
C PHE A 38 7.68 -2.29 -0.26
N PHE A 39 7.85 -3.14 0.76
CA PHE A 39 7.17 -4.43 0.78
C PHE A 39 5.69 -4.34 1.10
N LEU A 40 5.26 -3.30 1.80
CA LEU A 40 3.85 -3.08 2.08
C LEU A 40 3.04 -2.86 0.80
N PHE A 41 3.62 -2.31 -0.26
CA PHE A 41 2.96 -2.22 -1.56
C PHE A 41 2.38 -3.57 -1.99
N TYR A 42 3.19 -4.63 -1.98
CA TYR A 42 2.76 -5.96 -2.40
C TYR A 42 1.75 -6.60 -1.43
N VAL A 43 1.91 -6.36 -0.14
CA VAL A 43 0.95 -6.82 0.88
C VAL A 43 -0.40 -6.14 0.65
N TYR A 44 -0.41 -4.84 0.42
CA TYR A 44 -1.63 -4.07 0.19
C TYR A 44 -2.34 -4.47 -1.10
N GLU A 45 -1.62 -4.72 -2.20
CA GLU A 45 -2.21 -5.26 -3.43
C GLU A 45 -2.95 -6.57 -3.15
N VAL A 46 -2.35 -7.48 -2.37
CA VAL A 46 -3.00 -8.73 -1.97
C VAL A 46 -4.25 -8.48 -1.15
N LEU A 47 -4.20 -7.56 -0.17
CA LEU A 47 -5.35 -7.23 0.69
C LEU A 47 -6.47 -6.58 -0.12
N VAL A 48 -6.14 -5.65 -1.01
CA VAL A 48 -7.13 -5.01 -1.89
C VAL A 48 -7.79 -6.03 -2.80
N ALA A 49 -7.04 -6.97 -3.37
CA ALA A 49 -7.59 -8.05 -4.17
C ALA A 49 -8.54 -8.99 -3.37
N GLN A 50 -8.51 -8.93 -2.03
CA GLN A 50 -9.46 -9.61 -1.14
C GLN A 50 -10.61 -8.70 -0.68
N GLY A 51 -10.76 -7.48 -1.25
CA GLY A 51 -11.79 -6.51 -0.85
C GLY A 51 -11.49 -5.77 0.45
N ARG A 52 -10.25 -5.80 0.95
CA ARG A 52 -9.85 -5.25 2.25
C ARG A 52 -9.21 -3.86 2.14
N LEU A 53 -9.64 -3.05 1.18
CA LEU A 53 -9.10 -1.70 0.94
C LEU A 53 -9.18 -0.80 2.20
N LYS A 54 -10.27 -0.89 2.95
CA LYS A 54 -10.43 -0.10 4.17
C LYS A 54 -9.31 -0.34 5.18
N GLU A 55 -8.93 -1.59 5.38
CA GLU A 55 -7.83 -1.95 6.28
C GLU A 55 -6.48 -1.44 5.77
N VAL A 56 -6.27 -1.48 4.46
CA VAL A 56 -5.08 -0.91 3.82
C VAL A 56 -4.98 0.60 4.09
N LEU A 57 -6.07 1.34 3.92
CA LEU A 57 -6.07 2.78 4.17
C LEU A 57 -5.87 3.14 5.64
N GLU A 58 -6.44 2.36 6.57
CA GLU A 58 -6.18 2.53 8.00
C GLU A 58 -4.71 2.24 8.37
N ASP A 59 -4.10 1.20 7.82
CA ASP A 59 -2.70 0.89 8.06
C ASP A 59 -1.77 1.97 7.46
N ILE A 60 -2.08 2.47 6.26
CA ILE A 60 -1.40 3.63 5.66
C ILE A 60 -1.48 4.84 6.60
N LYS A 61 -2.67 5.17 7.10
CA LYS A 61 -2.87 6.28 8.02
C LYS A 61 -2.04 6.15 9.29
N ILE A 62 -1.94 4.95 9.84
CA ILE A 62 -1.14 4.69 11.04
C ILE A 62 0.35 4.85 10.72
N ARG A 63 0.87 4.11 9.76
CA ARG A 63 2.30 4.00 9.49
C ARG A 63 2.92 5.26 8.89
N TRP A 64 2.31 5.82 7.85
CA TRP A 64 2.79 7.09 7.28
C TRP A 64 2.42 8.29 8.17
N GLY A 65 1.29 8.19 8.90
CA GLY A 65 0.93 9.17 9.93
C GLY A 65 1.99 9.30 11.01
N GLU A 66 2.72 8.25 11.32
CA GLU A 66 3.85 8.33 12.24
C GLU A 66 5.01 9.15 11.69
N MET A 67 5.34 9.04 10.39
CA MET A 67 6.32 9.95 9.76
C MET A 67 5.88 11.41 9.87
N LEU A 68 4.59 11.70 9.71
CA LEU A 68 4.04 13.05 9.84
C LEU A 68 4.21 13.64 11.26
N ARG A 69 4.17 12.81 12.30
CA ARG A 69 4.46 13.26 13.68
C ARG A 69 5.88 13.80 13.85
N TYR A 70 6.78 13.43 12.99
CA TYR A 70 8.15 13.95 12.93
C TYR A 70 8.33 15.07 11.90
N ASP A 71 7.23 15.71 11.47
CA ASP A 71 7.23 16.80 10.49
C ASP A 71 7.88 16.44 9.16
N CYS A 72 7.70 15.19 8.71
CA CYS A 72 8.23 14.77 7.43
C CYS A 72 7.60 15.57 6.27
N LYS A 73 8.42 15.93 5.30
CA LYS A 73 8.00 16.62 4.07
C LYS A 73 8.03 15.68 2.86
N THR A 74 8.56 14.49 3.05
CA THR A 74 8.77 13.47 2.01
C THR A 74 8.55 12.10 2.61
N CYS A 75 8.35 11.08 1.78
CA CYS A 75 8.27 9.69 2.25
C CYS A 75 9.67 9.15 2.59
N TRP A 76 9.80 8.57 3.76
CA TRP A 76 11.06 8.03 4.26
C TRP A 76 11.28 6.59 3.81
N GLU A 77 12.55 6.16 3.75
CA GLU A 77 12.95 4.82 3.34
C GLU A 77 12.33 3.72 4.21
N VAL A 78 12.31 3.93 5.52
CA VAL A 78 11.74 3.03 6.51
C VAL A 78 10.87 3.80 7.51
N PHE A 79 10.02 3.08 8.23
CA PHE A 79 9.21 3.65 9.28
C PHE A 79 10.05 4.03 10.51
N PRO A 80 9.64 5.07 11.28
CA PRO A 80 10.24 5.38 12.57
C PRO A 80 10.28 4.13 13.47
N GLY A 81 11.38 3.99 14.25
CA GLY A 81 11.57 2.85 15.12
C GLY A 81 12.16 1.59 14.45
N PHE A 82 12.40 1.61 13.15
CA PHE A 82 13.08 0.50 12.47
C PHE A 82 14.58 0.42 12.83
N TYR A 83 15.21 1.58 13.00
CA TYR A 83 16.59 1.68 13.47
C TYR A 83 16.63 2.19 14.91
N GLU A 84 17.51 1.63 15.73
CA GLU A 84 17.69 2.04 17.14
C GLU A 84 18.25 3.47 17.27
N VAL A 85 19.14 3.86 16.35
CA VAL A 85 19.93 5.11 16.46
C VAL A 85 19.40 6.23 15.57
N SER A 86 18.71 5.91 14.50
CA SER A 86 18.21 6.90 13.54
C SER A 86 16.77 6.61 13.12
N ARG A 87 16.02 7.66 12.79
CA ARG A 87 14.63 7.51 12.33
C ARG A 87 14.56 6.81 10.98
N THR A 88 15.52 7.08 10.10
CA THR A 88 15.65 6.50 8.75
C THR A 88 17.06 6.81 8.22
N ARG A 89 17.48 6.13 7.14
CA ARG A 89 18.71 6.45 6.43
C ARG A 89 18.48 7.47 5.32
N SER A 90 17.35 7.36 4.63
CA SER A 90 16.95 8.30 3.58
C SER A 90 15.61 8.92 3.93
N TYR A 91 15.59 10.25 3.97
CA TYR A 91 14.39 11.04 4.23
C TYR A 91 13.56 11.31 2.98
N CYS A 92 14.05 10.97 1.79
CA CYS A 92 13.31 11.08 0.52
C CYS A 92 13.51 9.81 -0.29
N HIS A 93 12.51 8.94 -0.29
CA HIS A 93 12.61 7.63 -0.91
C HIS A 93 11.33 7.28 -1.68
N SER A 94 11.44 7.21 -3.01
CA SER A 94 10.29 7.07 -3.91
C SER A 94 9.50 5.77 -3.71
N TRP A 95 10.15 4.66 -3.35
CA TRP A 95 9.45 3.40 -3.10
C TRP A 95 8.46 3.45 -1.92
N SER A 96 8.53 4.51 -1.12
CA SER A 96 7.61 4.72 0.00
C SER A 96 6.38 5.55 -0.36
N ALA A 97 6.22 5.94 -1.62
CA ALA A 97 5.10 6.75 -2.09
C ALA A 97 3.85 5.92 -2.45
N SER A 98 3.81 4.64 -2.09
CA SER A 98 2.67 3.75 -2.33
C SER A 98 1.31 4.26 -1.84
N PRO A 99 1.16 5.07 -0.77
CA PRO A 99 -0.13 5.63 -0.40
C PRO A 99 -0.82 6.39 -1.53
N THR A 100 -0.08 7.17 -2.30
CA THR A 100 -0.62 7.91 -3.45
C THR A 100 -1.24 6.96 -4.47
N TYR A 101 -0.56 5.87 -4.79
CA TYR A 101 -1.08 4.85 -5.70
C TYR A 101 -2.40 4.25 -5.19
N PHE A 102 -2.46 3.81 -3.91
CA PHE A 102 -3.67 3.19 -3.36
C PHE A 102 -4.85 4.15 -3.27
N ILE A 103 -4.60 5.42 -2.91
CA ILE A 103 -5.64 6.43 -2.86
C ILE A 103 -6.19 6.72 -4.27
N HIS A 104 -5.33 6.97 -5.26
CA HIS A 104 -5.77 7.26 -6.62
C HIS A 104 -6.46 6.08 -7.28
N ARG A 105 -5.85 4.92 -7.24
CA ARG A 105 -6.36 3.74 -7.94
C ARG A 105 -7.64 3.20 -7.33
N TYR A 106 -7.74 3.17 -6.00
CA TYR A 106 -8.82 2.46 -5.33
C TYR A 106 -9.81 3.38 -4.59
N ALA A 107 -9.36 4.42 -3.89
CA ALA A 107 -10.29 5.32 -3.21
C ALA A 107 -10.93 6.30 -4.19
N LEU A 108 -10.15 6.99 -5.03
CA LEU A 108 -10.69 7.76 -6.17
C LEU A 108 -11.21 6.85 -7.29
N GLY A 109 -10.69 5.63 -7.36
CA GLY A 109 -11.12 4.62 -8.33
C GLY A 109 -10.73 4.94 -9.77
N VAL A 110 -9.62 5.63 -10.00
CA VAL A 110 -9.17 5.99 -11.34
C VAL A 110 -8.24 4.92 -11.89
N GLU A 111 -8.64 4.30 -12.96
CA GLU A 111 -7.89 3.25 -13.65
C GLU A 111 -7.82 3.56 -15.15
N HIS A 112 -6.62 3.41 -15.74
CA HIS A 112 -6.50 3.46 -17.19
C HIS A 112 -7.14 2.20 -17.80
N ALA A 113 -8.00 2.37 -18.79
CA ALA A 113 -8.69 1.27 -19.45
C ALA A 113 -8.12 0.97 -20.84
N ALA A 114 -7.35 1.91 -21.43
CA ALA A 114 -6.61 1.73 -22.67
C ALA A 114 -5.23 2.36 -22.57
N ASP A 115 -4.32 1.94 -23.46
CA ASP A 115 -2.96 2.47 -23.53
C ASP A 115 -2.98 4.00 -23.68
N GLY A 116 -2.01 4.67 -23.09
CA GLY A 116 -1.89 6.12 -23.16
C GLY A 116 -2.97 6.92 -22.43
N PHE A 117 -3.82 6.30 -21.63
CA PHE A 117 -5.01 6.93 -21.00
C PHE A 117 -6.07 7.40 -22.01
N ASP A 118 -6.15 6.79 -23.20
CA ASP A 118 -7.22 7.08 -24.16
C ASP A 118 -8.62 6.77 -23.60
N GLU A 119 -8.69 5.82 -22.68
CA GLU A 119 -9.89 5.51 -21.90
C GLU A 119 -9.57 5.44 -20.41
N ILE A 120 -10.44 6.03 -19.60
CA ILE A 120 -10.39 6.01 -18.13
C ILE A 120 -11.62 5.29 -17.60
N ARG A 121 -11.41 4.39 -16.66
CA ARG A 121 -12.49 3.78 -15.89
C ARG A 121 -12.54 4.38 -14.50
N LEU A 122 -13.73 4.76 -14.04
CA LEU A 122 -13.94 5.29 -12.70
C LEU A 122 -14.75 4.30 -11.87
N HIS A 123 -14.13 3.79 -10.81
CA HIS A 123 -14.71 2.86 -9.84
C HIS A 123 -14.36 3.27 -8.41
N PRO A 124 -14.85 4.43 -7.93
CA PRO A 124 -14.59 4.83 -6.55
C PRO A 124 -15.18 3.82 -5.58
N VAL A 125 -14.40 3.47 -4.55
CA VAL A 125 -14.84 2.58 -3.48
C VAL A 125 -15.15 3.40 -2.24
N ASP A 126 -16.34 3.23 -1.67
CA ASP A 126 -16.67 3.86 -0.40
C ASP A 126 -15.84 3.23 0.74
N VAL A 127 -14.92 4.01 1.25
CA VAL A 127 -14.00 3.65 2.33
C VAL A 127 -14.20 4.50 3.59
N ASN A 128 -15.35 5.17 3.70
CA ASN A 128 -15.69 6.06 4.82
C ASN A 128 -14.70 7.21 5.05
N LEU A 129 -14.11 7.76 3.99
CA LEU A 129 -13.25 8.94 4.10
C LEU A 129 -14.03 10.25 4.24
N GLY A 130 -15.35 10.23 4.07
CA GLY A 130 -16.20 11.41 4.02
C GLY A 130 -16.12 12.13 2.69
N TRP A 131 -14.92 12.39 2.18
CA TRP A 131 -14.67 12.92 0.83
C TRP A 131 -13.28 12.50 0.35
N CYS A 132 -13.10 12.48 -0.95
CA CYS A 132 -11.81 12.24 -1.59
C CYS A 132 -11.76 13.05 -2.88
N GLU A 133 -10.69 13.79 -3.07
CA GLU A 133 -10.44 14.62 -4.25
C GLU A 133 -9.01 14.41 -4.72
N GLY A 134 -8.79 14.42 -6.03
CA GLY A 134 -7.47 14.31 -6.61
C GLY A 134 -7.46 14.55 -8.10
N SER A 135 -6.26 14.71 -8.65
CA SER A 135 -6.02 14.81 -10.09
C SER A 135 -4.93 13.82 -10.49
N ILE A 136 -5.07 13.26 -11.68
CA ILE A 136 -4.09 12.35 -12.26
C ILE A 136 -3.63 12.97 -13.58
N PRO A 137 -2.34 13.29 -13.74
CA PRO A 137 -1.82 13.77 -14.99
C PRO A 137 -1.91 12.68 -16.06
N THR A 138 -2.42 13.02 -17.21
CA THR A 138 -2.47 12.13 -18.37
C THR A 138 -1.75 12.75 -19.56
N PRO A 139 -1.40 12.00 -20.62
CA PRO A 139 -0.86 12.58 -21.86
C PRO A 139 -1.80 13.58 -22.53
N HIS A 140 -3.07 13.60 -22.15
CA HIS A 140 -4.10 14.47 -22.72
C HIS A 140 -4.42 15.69 -21.84
N GLY A 141 -3.78 15.85 -20.70
CA GLY A 141 -3.99 16.95 -19.75
C GLY A 141 -4.40 16.50 -18.37
#